data_dc2e73a74bae0d61a230b931e8d23f90
#
_entry.id   dc2e73a74bae0d61a230b931e8d23f90
#
_cell.length_a   1.000
_cell.length_b   1.000
_cell.length_c   1.000
_cell.angle_alpha   90.00
_cell.angle_beta   90.00
_cell.angle_gamma   90.00
#
_symmetry.space_group_name_H-M   'P 1'
#
loop_
_entity.id
_entity.type
_entity.pdbx_description
1 polymer ?
#
loop_
_entity_poly.entity_id
_entity_poly.type
_entity_poly.pdbx_seq_one_letter_code
_entity_poly.pdbx_strand_id
1 'polypeptide(L)'
;MNDLKLVIPDNNDKKSALLMLDEIKAVDAGLPWQYSGLANLEEATSYEDWVKEKTNEKNGIDLRDGYVPCTTLFLKRMSDNKVCGSISIRHELNDFLFKFGGHIGYSITPSERGKGYGKLQLKMGLEIAKSLGIKNCLITADVENIVSNKTIISEGGILENTVIWNNDPLNRYWINLK
;
A
#
# COMPACT_ATOMS: atom_id res chain seq x y z
N MET A 1 -16.86 12.09 -3.80
CA MET A 1 -15.74 11.56 -3.01
C MET A 1 -16.15 11.04 -1.62
N ASN A 2 -17.33 11.35 -1.11
CA ASN A 2 -17.78 10.86 0.21
C ASN A 2 -18.11 9.35 0.28
N ASP A 3 -18.02 8.64 -0.84
CA ASP A 3 -18.39 7.22 -0.94
C ASP A 3 -17.19 6.25 -0.79
N LEU A 4 -15.96 6.78 -0.76
CA LEU A 4 -14.74 5.98 -0.60
C LEU A 4 -14.27 6.02 0.85
N LYS A 5 -13.96 4.83 1.40
CA LYS A 5 -13.40 4.68 2.75
C LYS A 5 -12.22 3.72 2.74
N LEU A 6 -11.27 3.94 3.64
CA LEU A 6 -10.31 2.91 4.02
C LEU A 6 -10.95 2.00 5.06
N VAL A 7 -11.02 0.71 4.77
CA VAL A 7 -11.61 -0.32 5.63
C VAL A 7 -10.62 -1.45 5.88
N ILE A 8 -10.71 -2.08 7.03
CA ILE A 8 -9.99 -3.32 7.31
C ILE A 8 -10.60 -4.43 6.43
N PRO A 9 -9.78 -5.21 5.70
CA PRO A 9 -10.27 -6.33 4.90
C PRO A 9 -11.05 -7.34 5.74
N ASP A 10 -12.17 -7.80 5.23
CA ASP A 10 -12.94 -8.90 5.82
C ASP A 10 -13.35 -9.93 4.75
N ASN A 11 -13.98 -11.03 5.18
CA ASN A 11 -14.37 -12.11 4.26
C ASN A 11 -15.43 -11.69 3.22
N ASN A 12 -16.18 -10.62 3.46
CA ASN A 12 -17.16 -10.11 2.50
C ASN A 12 -16.47 -9.42 1.31
N ASP A 13 -15.22 -9.00 1.47
CA ASP A 13 -14.44 -8.35 0.42
C ASP A 13 -13.82 -9.33 -0.59
N LYS A 14 -13.84 -10.66 -0.28
CA LYS A 14 -13.15 -11.71 -1.04
C LYS A 14 -13.31 -11.56 -2.56
N LYS A 15 -14.55 -11.54 -3.04
CA LYS A 15 -14.82 -11.48 -4.47
C LYS A 15 -14.21 -10.25 -5.12
N SER A 16 -14.38 -9.08 -4.49
CA SER A 16 -13.89 -7.82 -5.05
C SER A 16 -12.36 -7.69 -4.95
N ALA A 17 -11.77 -8.21 -3.87
CA ALA A 17 -10.32 -8.22 -3.69
C ALA A 17 -9.61 -9.15 -4.70
N LEU A 18 -10.17 -10.32 -4.97
CA LEU A 18 -9.62 -11.24 -5.97
C LEU A 18 -9.76 -10.67 -7.39
N LEU A 19 -10.87 -10.00 -7.72
CA LEU A 19 -11.01 -9.29 -9.00
C LEU A 19 -9.96 -8.18 -9.15
N MET A 20 -9.68 -7.40 -8.09
CA MET A 20 -8.59 -6.41 -8.07
C MET A 20 -7.25 -7.08 -8.36
N LEU A 21 -6.95 -8.21 -7.70
CA LEU A 21 -5.70 -8.95 -7.90
C LEU A 21 -5.57 -9.46 -9.35
N ASP A 22 -6.64 -9.99 -9.92
CA ASP A 22 -6.66 -10.47 -11.30
C ASP A 22 -6.41 -9.33 -12.30
N GLU A 23 -7.04 -8.17 -12.10
CA GLU A 23 -6.78 -6.98 -12.91
C GLU A 23 -5.32 -6.52 -12.82
N ILE A 24 -4.73 -6.51 -11.61
CA ILE A 24 -3.33 -6.13 -11.38
C ILE A 24 -2.40 -7.14 -12.08
N LYS A 25 -2.65 -8.44 -11.94
CA LYS A 25 -1.88 -9.48 -12.62
C LYS A 25 -1.90 -9.33 -14.14
N ALA A 26 -3.04 -8.94 -14.70
CA ALA A 26 -3.20 -8.79 -16.14
C ALA A 26 -2.56 -7.51 -16.70
N VAL A 27 -2.69 -6.38 -15.98
CA VAL A 27 -2.30 -5.05 -16.48
C VAL A 27 -0.86 -4.69 -16.09
N ASP A 28 -0.43 -5.05 -14.89
CA ASP A 28 0.88 -4.68 -14.34
C ASP A 28 1.93 -5.81 -14.44
N ALA A 29 1.66 -6.83 -15.25
CA ALA A 29 2.54 -7.99 -15.37
C ALA A 29 4.00 -7.60 -15.65
N GLY A 30 4.92 -8.08 -14.79
CA GLY A 30 6.35 -7.84 -14.93
C GLY A 30 6.85 -6.48 -14.49
N LEU A 31 5.97 -5.61 -13.99
CA LEU A 31 6.40 -4.33 -13.40
C LEU A 31 6.97 -4.54 -11.99
N PRO A 32 8.11 -3.90 -11.62
CA PRO A 32 8.72 -4.05 -10.30
C PRO A 32 7.76 -3.71 -9.14
N TRP A 33 6.79 -2.82 -9.36
CA TRP A 33 5.81 -2.39 -8.36
C TRP A 33 4.46 -3.11 -8.43
N GLN A 34 4.33 -4.17 -9.24
CA GLN A 34 3.07 -4.87 -9.53
C GLN A 34 2.23 -5.16 -8.28
N TYR A 35 2.84 -5.67 -7.22
CA TYR A 35 2.16 -6.09 -5.99
C TYR A 35 2.30 -5.12 -4.83
N SER A 36 2.69 -3.86 -5.09
CA SER A 36 2.80 -2.84 -4.05
C SER A 36 1.48 -2.66 -3.30
N GLY A 37 1.55 -2.70 -1.97
CA GLY A 37 0.39 -2.49 -1.10
C GLY A 37 -0.61 -3.65 -1.00
N LEU A 38 -0.38 -4.78 -1.69
CA LEU A 38 -1.25 -5.97 -1.63
C LEU A 38 -0.98 -6.85 -0.40
N ALA A 39 0.10 -6.59 0.34
CA ALA A 39 0.45 -7.32 1.56
C ALA A 39 0.45 -8.84 1.38
N ASN A 40 1.07 -9.29 0.28
CA ASN A 40 1.22 -10.70 -0.11
C ASN A 40 -0.11 -11.42 -0.41
N LEU A 41 -1.16 -10.70 -0.80
CA LEU A 41 -2.42 -11.32 -1.24
C LEU A 41 -2.20 -12.25 -2.44
N GLU A 42 -1.23 -11.92 -3.31
CA GLU A 42 -0.86 -12.70 -4.51
C GLU A 42 -0.24 -14.07 -4.19
N GLU A 43 0.30 -14.23 -2.97
CA GLU A 43 0.96 -15.46 -2.49
C GLU A 43 0.08 -16.26 -1.54
N ALA A 44 -1.07 -15.74 -1.15
CA ALA A 44 -1.92 -16.34 -0.14
C ALA A 44 -2.53 -17.67 -0.59
N THR A 45 -2.49 -18.67 0.27
CA THR A 45 -3.12 -19.99 0.04
C THR A 45 -4.64 -19.87 -0.04
N SER A 46 -5.24 -19.02 0.80
CA SER A 46 -6.64 -18.64 0.74
C SER A 46 -6.82 -17.18 1.16
N TYR A 47 -7.90 -16.57 0.70
CA TYR A 47 -8.23 -15.20 1.10
C TYR A 47 -8.52 -15.09 2.61
N GLU A 48 -9.18 -16.09 3.18
CA GLU A 48 -9.54 -16.17 4.59
C GLU A 48 -8.30 -16.23 5.48
N ASP A 49 -7.30 -17.04 5.10
CA ASP A 49 -6.03 -17.12 5.83
C ASP A 49 -5.27 -15.79 5.73
N TRP A 50 -5.28 -15.15 4.56
CA TRP A 50 -4.68 -13.82 4.38
C TRP A 50 -5.36 -12.78 5.28
N VAL A 51 -6.69 -12.73 5.36
CA VAL A 51 -7.41 -11.81 6.26
C VAL A 51 -7.03 -12.03 7.72
N LYS A 52 -6.93 -13.30 8.16
CA LYS A 52 -6.47 -13.65 9.50
C LYS A 52 -5.03 -13.19 9.75
N GLU A 53 -4.13 -13.45 8.78
CA GLU A 53 -2.74 -12.99 8.85
C GLU A 53 -2.65 -11.46 8.96
N LYS A 54 -3.40 -10.70 8.15
CA LYS A 54 -3.37 -9.23 8.22
C LYS A 54 -3.94 -8.68 9.54
N THR A 55 -4.89 -9.38 10.14
CA THR A 55 -5.39 -9.07 11.49
C THR A 55 -4.30 -9.28 12.55
N ASN A 56 -3.54 -10.37 12.46
CA ASN A 56 -2.44 -10.68 13.36
C ASN A 56 -1.28 -9.68 13.17
N GLU A 57 -0.87 -9.41 11.93
CA GLU A 57 0.20 -8.45 11.60
C GLU A 57 -0.07 -7.05 12.17
N LYS A 58 -1.31 -6.57 12.08
CA LYS A 58 -1.71 -5.28 12.66
C LYS A 58 -1.44 -5.22 14.17
N ASN A 59 -1.59 -6.33 14.85
CA ASN A 59 -1.42 -6.43 16.31
C ASN A 59 -0.01 -6.90 16.72
N GLY A 60 0.91 -7.11 15.76
CA GLY A 60 2.26 -7.62 16.02
C GLY A 60 2.29 -9.09 16.47
N ILE A 61 1.26 -9.88 16.09
CA ILE A 61 1.11 -11.28 16.47
C ILE A 61 1.53 -12.17 15.30
N ASP A 62 2.29 -13.23 15.58
CA ASP A 62 2.72 -14.25 14.62
C ASP A 62 3.37 -13.65 13.35
N LEU A 63 4.20 -12.63 13.53
CA LEU A 63 4.90 -11.99 12.41
C LEU A 63 5.87 -12.97 11.77
N ARG A 64 5.94 -12.98 10.44
CA ARG A 64 6.98 -13.68 9.70
C ARG A 64 8.35 -13.05 10.02
N ASP A 65 9.41 -13.83 9.92
CA ASP A 65 10.78 -13.35 10.09
C ASP A 65 11.05 -12.14 9.18
N GLY A 66 11.60 -11.06 9.77
CA GLY A 66 11.88 -9.82 9.05
C GLY A 66 10.65 -8.93 8.79
N TYR A 67 9.46 -9.31 9.23
CA TYR A 67 8.26 -8.47 9.14
C TYR A 67 8.11 -7.60 10.38
N VAL A 68 7.45 -6.48 10.21
CA VAL A 68 7.09 -5.54 11.28
C VAL A 68 5.56 -5.43 11.36
N PRO A 69 5.01 -4.95 12.48
CA PRO A 69 3.57 -4.68 12.55
C PRO A 69 3.11 -3.79 11.39
N CYS A 70 2.01 -4.20 10.74
CA CYS A 70 1.54 -3.56 9.52
C CYS A 70 0.01 -3.52 9.47
N THR A 71 -0.56 -2.36 9.21
CA THR A 71 -2.00 -2.20 8.97
C THR A 71 -2.28 -2.21 7.47
N THR A 72 -2.98 -3.24 7.01
CA THR A 72 -3.44 -3.34 5.61
C THR A 72 -4.91 -2.93 5.53
N LEU A 73 -5.25 -2.08 4.55
CA LEU A 73 -6.59 -1.54 4.35
C LEU A 73 -6.95 -1.57 2.86
N PHE A 74 -8.24 -1.74 2.58
CA PHE A 74 -8.79 -1.54 1.25
C PHE A 74 -9.41 -0.15 1.10
N LEU A 75 -9.14 0.51 -0.02
CA LEU A 75 -9.95 1.63 -0.47
C LEU A 75 -11.22 1.07 -1.08
N LYS A 76 -12.33 1.18 -0.36
CA LYS A 76 -13.62 0.58 -0.74
C LYS A 76 -14.62 1.65 -1.12
N ARG A 77 -15.30 1.46 -2.25
CA ARG A 77 -16.47 2.24 -2.63
C ARG A 77 -17.70 1.63 -1.98
N MET A 78 -18.35 2.40 -1.11
CA MET A 78 -19.40 1.88 -0.24
C MET A 78 -20.73 1.63 -0.96
N SER A 79 -21.01 2.34 -2.06
CA SER A 79 -22.26 2.21 -2.83
C SER A 79 -22.41 0.85 -3.54
N ASP A 80 -21.29 0.23 -3.93
CA ASP A 80 -21.27 -1.05 -4.64
C ASP A 80 -20.33 -2.11 -4.01
N ASN A 81 -19.77 -1.79 -2.85
CA ASN A 81 -18.79 -2.62 -2.13
C ASN A 81 -17.55 -3.00 -2.95
N LYS A 82 -17.18 -2.18 -3.94
CA LYS A 82 -16.00 -2.44 -4.78
C LYS A 82 -14.71 -2.06 -4.07
N VAL A 83 -13.74 -2.97 -4.06
CA VAL A 83 -12.35 -2.69 -3.67
C VAL A 83 -11.67 -1.95 -4.82
N CYS A 84 -11.40 -0.67 -4.61
CA CYS A 84 -10.80 0.24 -5.60
C CYS A 84 -9.28 0.33 -5.47
N GLY A 85 -8.71 -0.18 -4.37
CA GLY A 85 -7.27 -0.19 -4.12
C GLY A 85 -6.93 -0.83 -2.79
N SER A 86 -5.64 -1.04 -2.56
CA SER A 86 -5.08 -1.57 -1.31
C SER A 86 -3.93 -0.70 -0.85
N ILE A 87 -3.76 -0.55 0.46
CA ILE A 87 -2.69 0.18 1.10
C ILE A 87 -2.21 -0.57 2.34
N SER A 88 -0.89 -0.68 2.49
CA SER A 88 -0.24 -1.27 3.65
C SER A 88 0.60 -0.21 4.36
N ILE A 89 0.41 -0.06 5.68
CA ILE A 89 1.08 0.92 6.52
C ILE A 89 1.88 0.17 7.59
N ARG A 90 3.19 0.14 7.46
CA ARG A 90 4.13 -0.46 8.40
C ARG A 90 4.32 0.49 9.57
N HIS A 91 4.18 -0.02 10.80
CA HIS A 91 4.19 0.82 12.00
C HIS A 91 5.60 1.30 12.36
N GLU A 92 6.62 0.58 11.91
CA GLU A 92 8.03 0.88 12.10
C GLU A 92 8.86 0.43 10.90
N LEU A 93 10.11 0.84 10.83
CA LEU A 93 11.03 0.44 9.79
C LEU A 93 12.18 -0.39 10.38
N ASN A 94 12.36 -1.60 9.89
CA ASN A 94 13.63 -2.31 10.02
C ASN A 94 14.64 -1.84 8.95
N ASP A 95 15.86 -2.37 8.96
CA ASP A 95 16.93 -1.95 8.03
C ASP A 95 16.53 -2.07 6.56
N PHE A 96 15.84 -3.15 6.19
CA PHE A 96 15.36 -3.36 4.83
C PHE A 96 14.31 -2.31 4.44
N LEU A 97 13.31 -2.13 5.28
CA LEU A 97 12.23 -1.17 5.04
C LEU A 97 12.73 0.27 5.04
N PHE A 98 13.67 0.60 5.94
CA PHE A 98 14.31 1.91 5.95
C PHE A 98 15.05 2.19 4.65
N LYS A 99 15.71 1.18 4.07
CA LYS A 99 16.50 1.34 2.86
C LYS A 99 15.65 1.29 1.58
N PHE A 100 14.70 0.37 1.49
CA PHE A 100 14.02 0.04 0.24
C PHE A 100 12.49 0.05 0.30
N GLY A 101 11.86 -0.34 1.42
CA GLY A 101 10.42 -0.60 1.48
C GLY A 101 9.55 0.59 1.92
N GLY A 102 10.08 1.47 2.80
CA GLY A 102 9.33 2.56 3.40
C GLY A 102 8.18 2.11 4.32
N HIS A 103 7.43 3.09 4.85
CA HIS A 103 6.25 2.85 5.68
C HIS A 103 5.02 2.46 4.88
N ILE A 104 4.83 3.00 3.67
CA ILE A 104 3.60 2.84 2.90
C ILE A 104 3.89 2.21 1.54
N GLY A 105 3.18 1.10 1.23
CA GLY A 105 2.99 0.58 -0.09
C GLY A 105 1.52 0.67 -0.47
N TYR A 106 1.19 1.00 -1.72
CA TYR A 106 -0.19 1.13 -2.17
C TYR A 106 -0.36 0.84 -3.66
N SER A 107 -1.56 0.41 -4.02
CA SER A 107 -1.99 0.22 -5.41
C SER A 107 -3.44 0.61 -5.60
N ILE A 108 -3.81 0.89 -6.85
CA ILE A 108 -5.19 1.13 -7.27
C ILE A 108 -5.57 0.08 -8.31
N THR A 109 -6.76 -0.50 -8.15
CA THR A 109 -7.36 -1.41 -9.12
C THR A 109 -7.29 -0.79 -10.52
N PRO A 110 -6.73 -1.47 -11.53
CA PRO A 110 -6.51 -0.88 -12.85
C PRO A 110 -7.73 -0.19 -13.46
N SER A 111 -8.91 -0.78 -13.39
CA SER A 111 -10.18 -0.18 -13.88
C SER A 111 -10.64 1.05 -13.09
N GLU A 112 -10.03 1.33 -11.94
CA GLU A 112 -10.34 2.48 -11.09
C GLU A 112 -9.27 3.59 -11.15
N ARG A 113 -8.22 3.42 -11.96
CA ARG A 113 -7.16 4.43 -12.16
C ARG A 113 -7.67 5.65 -12.91
N GLY A 114 -6.92 6.75 -12.84
CA GLY A 114 -7.27 8.01 -13.51
C GLY A 114 -8.38 8.84 -12.83
N LYS A 115 -8.96 8.34 -11.72
CA LYS A 115 -10.08 8.99 -10.98
C LYS A 115 -9.60 9.78 -9.74
N GLY A 116 -8.30 9.96 -9.56
CA GLY A 116 -7.73 10.63 -8.38
C GLY A 116 -7.69 9.76 -7.10
N TYR A 117 -8.02 8.47 -7.20
CA TYR A 117 -8.12 7.57 -6.05
C TYR A 117 -6.77 7.30 -5.39
N GLY A 118 -5.67 7.24 -6.15
CA GLY A 118 -4.34 7.06 -5.59
C GLY A 118 -3.94 8.19 -4.64
N LYS A 119 -4.21 9.44 -5.03
CA LYS A 119 -3.97 10.61 -4.18
C LYS A 119 -4.84 10.59 -2.93
N LEU A 120 -6.14 10.31 -3.08
CA LEU A 120 -7.07 10.20 -1.95
C LEU A 120 -6.63 9.09 -0.98
N GLN A 121 -6.30 7.91 -1.50
CA GLN A 121 -5.86 6.76 -0.71
C GLN A 121 -4.59 7.07 0.08
N LEU A 122 -3.59 7.67 -0.58
CA LEU A 122 -2.35 8.06 0.09
C LEU A 122 -2.61 9.08 1.20
N LYS A 123 -3.40 10.13 0.91
CA LYS A 123 -3.77 11.14 1.92
C LYS A 123 -4.41 10.50 3.15
N MET A 124 -5.41 9.62 2.96
CA MET A 124 -6.07 8.92 4.07
C MET A 124 -5.09 7.99 4.81
N GLY A 125 -4.18 7.33 4.09
CA GLY A 125 -3.14 6.49 4.69
C GLY A 125 -2.14 7.28 5.54
N LEU A 126 -1.78 8.50 5.12
CA LEU A 126 -0.90 9.38 5.90
C LEU A 126 -1.56 9.84 7.21
N GLU A 127 -2.87 10.09 7.23
CA GLU A 127 -3.60 10.39 8.47
C GLU A 127 -3.59 9.18 9.44
N ILE A 128 -3.71 7.97 8.90
CA ILE A 128 -3.59 6.75 9.72
C ILE A 128 -2.15 6.59 10.23
N ALA A 129 -1.14 6.76 9.37
CA ALA A 129 0.26 6.72 9.78
C ALA A 129 0.56 7.71 10.92
N LYS A 130 0.01 8.94 10.81
CA LYS A 130 0.09 9.95 11.89
C LYS A 130 -0.57 9.46 13.19
N SER A 131 -1.74 8.84 13.10
CA SER A 131 -2.44 8.29 14.28
C SER A 131 -1.70 7.12 14.94
N LEU A 132 -0.85 6.41 14.19
CA LEU A 132 0.06 5.38 14.68
C LEU A 132 1.35 5.96 15.32
N GLY A 133 1.50 7.29 15.35
CA GLY A 133 2.65 7.97 15.96
C GLY A 133 3.85 8.15 15.01
N ILE A 134 3.70 7.85 13.72
CA ILE A 134 4.74 8.08 12.72
C ILE A 134 4.84 9.59 12.45
N LYS A 135 5.98 10.18 12.79
CA LYS A 135 6.21 11.63 12.61
C LYS A 135 6.76 11.98 11.24
N ASN A 136 7.61 11.12 10.71
CA ASN A 136 8.20 11.25 9.38
C ASN A 136 7.94 9.94 8.62
N CYS A 137 7.15 10.01 7.57
CA CYS A 137 6.77 8.86 6.77
C CYS A 137 7.70 8.73 5.57
N LEU A 138 8.45 7.62 5.48
CA LEU A 138 9.22 7.26 4.31
C LEU A 138 8.33 6.49 3.34
N ILE A 139 8.33 6.92 2.07
CA ILE A 139 7.67 6.19 0.98
C ILE A 139 8.67 6.03 -0.16
N THR A 140 8.74 4.85 -0.73
CA THR A 140 9.59 4.55 -1.88
C THR A 140 8.75 4.32 -3.13
N ALA A 141 9.26 4.73 -4.26
CA ALA A 141 8.64 4.45 -5.55
C ALA A 141 9.73 4.20 -6.59
N ASP A 142 9.51 3.23 -7.45
CA ASP A 142 10.33 3.01 -8.62
C ASP A 142 10.41 4.30 -9.47
N VAL A 143 11.59 4.63 -9.98
CA VAL A 143 11.78 5.86 -10.77
C VAL A 143 10.86 5.88 -11.99
N GLU A 144 10.63 4.73 -12.61
CA GLU A 144 9.76 4.56 -13.77
C GLU A 144 8.26 4.64 -13.42
N ASN A 145 7.89 4.49 -12.15
CA ASN A 145 6.50 4.64 -11.69
C ASN A 145 6.14 6.13 -11.55
N ILE A 146 6.04 6.82 -12.69
CA ILE A 146 5.79 8.27 -12.76
C ILE A 146 4.53 8.67 -11.98
N VAL A 147 3.49 7.83 -12.00
CA VAL A 147 2.22 8.13 -11.33
C VAL A 147 2.40 8.11 -9.81
N SER A 148 3.09 7.11 -9.27
CA SER A 148 3.38 7.03 -7.83
C SER A 148 4.26 8.20 -7.39
N ASN A 149 5.35 8.49 -8.12
CA ASN A 149 6.23 9.62 -7.81
C ASN A 149 5.46 10.95 -7.75
N LYS A 150 4.63 11.26 -8.76
CA LYS A 150 3.78 12.46 -8.77
C LYS A 150 2.78 12.49 -7.61
N THR A 151 2.20 11.35 -7.27
CA THR A 151 1.24 11.23 -6.16
C THR A 151 1.92 11.54 -4.83
N ILE A 152 3.09 10.95 -4.56
CA ILE A 152 3.86 11.17 -3.33
C ILE A 152 4.26 12.63 -3.19
N ILE A 153 4.79 13.23 -4.26
CA ILE A 153 5.19 14.66 -4.27
C ILE A 153 3.96 15.55 -4.01
N SER A 154 2.80 15.24 -4.58
CA SER A 154 1.57 16.03 -4.39
C SER A 154 1.03 15.99 -2.96
N GLU A 155 1.43 14.99 -2.16
CA GLU A 155 1.11 14.87 -0.73
C GLU A 155 2.26 15.35 0.18
N GLY A 156 3.20 16.12 -0.36
CA GLY A 156 4.28 16.75 0.40
C GLY A 156 5.56 15.92 0.51
N GLY A 157 5.70 14.89 -0.33
CA GLY A 157 6.93 14.08 -0.40
C GLY A 157 8.13 14.88 -0.89
N ILE A 158 9.20 14.89 -0.09
CA ILE A 158 10.49 15.49 -0.42
C ILE A 158 11.45 14.36 -0.76
N LEU A 159 12.00 14.40 -1.98
CA LEU A 159 13.00 13.42 -2.43
C LEU A 159 14.26 13.54 -1.59
N GLU A 160 14.67 12.47 -0.94
CA GLU A 160 15.95 12.37 -0.22
C GLU A 160 17.07 11.93 -1.14
N ASN A 161 16.87 10.80 -1.81
CA ASN A 161 17.85 10.20 -2.73
C ASN A 161 17.18 9.11 -3.58
N THR A 162 17.97 8.55 -4.48
CA THR A 162 17.64 7.34 -5.24
C THR A 162 18.59 6.21 -4.84
N VAL A 163 18.06 5.03 -4.55
CA VAL A 163 18.84 3.83 -4.24
C VAL A 163 18.57 2.76 -5.30
N ILE A 164 19.46 1.76 -5.39
CA ILE A 164 19.26 0.62 -6.32
C ILE A 164 18.78 -0.59 -5.52
N TRP A 165 17.68 -1.18 -5.96
CA TRP A 165 17.12 -2.43 -5.45
C TRP A 165 16.86 -3.39 -6.62
N ASN A 166 17.45 -4.58 -6.58
CA ASN A 166 17.33 -5.60 -7.65
C ASN A 166 17.58 -5.06 -9.07
N ASN A 167 18.56 -4.16 -9.23
CA ASN A 167 18.91 -3.41 -10.44
C ASN A 167 17.92 -2.31 -10.84
N ASP A 168 16.84 -2.12 -10.11
CA ASP A 168 15.87 -1.06 -10.35
C ASP A 168 16.13 0.16 -9.46
N PRO A 169 16.11 1.38 -10.01
CA PRO A 169 16.29 2.60 -9.24
C PRO A 169 15.01 2.99 -8.51
N LEU A 170 15.11 3.16 -7.19
CA LEU A 170 14.05 3.52 -6.27
C LEU A 170 14.27 4.91 -5.71
N ASN A 171 13.32 5.80 -5.90
CA ASN A 171 13.24 7.09 -5.24
C ASN A 171 12.74 6.93 -3.81
N ARG A 172 13.37 7.62 -2.86
CA ARG A 172 12.99 7.65 -1.45
C ARG A 172 12.50 9.05 -1.09
N TYR A 173 11.26 9.13 -0.59
CA TYR A 173 10.59 10.37 -0.22
C TYR A 173 10.24 10.40 1.25
N TRP A 174 10.51 11.53 1.92
CA TRP A 174 10.05 11.78 3.26
C TRP A 174 8.87 12.75 3.28
N ILE A 175 7.83 12.40 4.05
CA ILE A 175 6.67 13.24 4.34
C ILE A 175 6.63 13.52 5.83
N ASN A 176 6.63 14.78 6.22
CA ASN A 176 6.48 15.19 7.62
C ASN A 176 5.00 15.22 8.01
N LEU A 177 4.61 14.44 9.01
CA LEU A 177 3.24 14.26 9.47
C LEU A 177 2.89 15.13 10.72
N LYS A 178 3.49 16.31 10.83
CA LYS A 178 3.24 17.25 11.95
C LYS A 178 1.77 17.57 12.15
#